data_173cd1a8ca13f2d32c89e9756aeeba73
#
_entry.id   173cd1a8ca13f2d32c89e9756aeeba73
#
_cell.length_a   1.000
_cell.length_b   1.000
_cell.length_c   1.000
_cell.angle_alpha   90.00
_cell.angle_beta   90.00
_cell.angle_gamma   90.00
#
_symmetry.space_group_name_H-M   'P 1'
#
loop_
_entity.id
_entity.type
_entity.pdbx_description
1 polymer ?
#
loop_
_entity_poly.entity_id
_entity_poly.type
_entity_poly.pdbx_seq_one_letter_code
_entity_poly.pdbx_strand_id
1 'polypeptide(L)'
;MKGSDNLEIGWIKLHRKILDCFIWQDKPYDKARAWIDLLLIAMHHDKKMLIDDEVVMIQRGSFMTSIVKLADRWGWSRNKVVRYLDILESEHMLNTKRTPKGTLITIVKYDDYQLSDMSCEATNESAYESTNETSNESTNGATDE
;
A
#
# COMPACT_ATOMS: atom_id res chain seq x y z
N MET A 1 21.16 -0.24 20.31
CA MET A 1 20.12 -0.02 19.34
C MET A 1 19.03 0.92 19.84
N LYS A 2 19.45 1.92 20.55
CA LYS A 2 18.47 2.85 21.13
C LYS A 2 17.81 3.74 20.09
N GLY A 3 18.46 3.92 18.96
CA GLY A 3 17.87 4.71 17.88
C GLY A 3 16.65 4.07 17.27
N SER A 4 16.50 2.75 17.40
CA SER A 4 15.37 2.05 16.83
C SER A 4 14.05 2.35 17.53
N ASP A 5 14.10 2.79 18.79
CA ASP A 5 12.88 3.12 19.52
C ASP A 5 12.15 4.29 18.87
N ASN A 6 12.89 5.30 18.40
CA ASN A 6 12.28 6.44 17.72
C ASN A 6 11.71 6.04 16.37
N LEU A 7 12.32 5.08 15.71
CA LEU A 7 11.86 4.64 14.39
C LEU A 7 10.54 3.87 14.48
N GLU A 8 10.27 3.24 15.61
CA GLU A 8 9.04 2.48 15.76
C GLU A 8 7.80 3.35 15.80
N ILE A 9 7.94 4.60 16.22
CA ILE A 9 6.80 5.51 16.37
C ILE A 9 6.42 6.15 15.06
N GLY A 10 7.37 6.35 14.17
CA GLY A 10 7.11 7.08 12.95
C GLY A 10 6.76 6.19 11.78
N TRP A 11 6.17 6.78 10.77
CA TRP A 11 5.89 6.12 9.51
C TRP A 11 5.98 7.18 8.41
N ILE A 12 6.12 6.71 7.17
CA ILE A 12 6.19 7.62 6.03
C ILE A 12 5.10 7.28 5.03
N LYS A 13 4.67 8.28 4.29
CA LYS A 13 3.74 8.09 3.18
C LYS A 13 4.53 7.83 1.91
N LEU A 14 4.15 6.81 1.19
CA LEU A 14 4.79 6.47 -0.08
C LEU A 14 3.71 6.42 -1.16
N HIS A 15 3.78 7.35 -2.09
CA HIS A 15 2.78 7.45 -3.14
C HIS A 15 2.98 6.35 -4.17
N ARG A 16 1.88 5.77 -4.66
CA ARG A 16 1.94 4.68 -5.63
C ARG A 16 2.57 5.07 -6.96
N LYS A 17 2.71 6.36 -7.23
CA LYS A 17 3.40 6.82 -8.45
C LYS A 17 4.85 6.37 -8.51
N ILE A 18 5.43 5.95 -7.39
CA ILE A 18 6.80 5.43 -7.43
C ILE A 18 6.90 4.21 -8.35
N LEU A 19 5.79 3.51 -8.57
CA LEU A 19 5.78 2.35 -9.46
C LEU A 19 6.16 2.73 -10.90
N ASP A 20 5.94 3.98 -11.28
CA ASP A 20 6.29 4.47 -12.62
C ASP A 20 7.70 5.06 -12.68
N CYS A 21 8.39 5.12 -11.56
CA CYS A 21 9.72 5.70 -11.49
C CYS A 21 10.77 4.72 -12.01
N PHE A 22 11.69 5.21 -12.83
CA PHE A 22 12.70 4.35 -13.42
C PHE A 22 13.62 3.70 -12.38
N ILE A 23 13.80 4.36 -11.23
CA ILE A 23 14.60 3.79 -10.15
C ILE A 23 13.89 2.59 -9.53
N TRP A 24 12.56 2.71 -9.37
CA TRP A 24 11.78 1.60 -8.81
C TRP A 24 11.76 0.41 -9.76
N GLN A 25 11.73 0.67 -11.05
CA GLN A 25 11.60 -0.38 -12.06
C GLN A 25 12.93 -1.07 -12.37
N ASP A 26 14.02 -0.59 -11.82
CA ASP A 26 15.33 -1.17 -12.06
C ASP A 26 15.42 -2.58 -11.47
N LYS A 27 15.79 -3.53 -12.29
CA LYS A 27 15.85 -4.95 -11.90
C LYS A 27 17.28 -5.41 -11.73
N PRO A 28 17.52 -6.42 -10.91
CA PRO A 28 16.58 -7.17 -10.08
C PRO A 28 16.25 -6.44 -8.78
N TYR A 29 15.07 -6.70 -8.25
CA TYR A 29 14.67 -6.14 -6.97
C TYR A 29 15.39 -6.86 -5.84
N ASP A 30 15.64 -6.16 -4.74
CA ASP A 30 16.02 -6.82 -3.49
C ASP A 30 14.74 -7.23 -2.73
N LYS A 31 14.92 -7.96 -1.64
CA LYS A 31 13.77 -8.48 -0.89
C LYS A 31 12.95 -7.39 -0.24
N ALA A 32 13.60 -6.33 0.23
CA ALA A 32 12.88 -5.22 0.85
C ALA A 32 12.01 -4.49 -0.17
N ARG A 33 12.56 -4.22 -1.35
CA ARG A 33 11.79 -3.56 -2.39
C ARG A 33 10.65 -4.44 -2.88
N ALA A 34 10.87 -5.75 -2.96
CA ALA A 34 9.82 -6.69 -3.34
C ALA A 34 8.66 -6.64 -2.34
N TRP A 35 8.95 -6.58 -1.05
CA TRP A 35 7.91 -6.46 -0.02
C TRP A 35 7.12 -5.16 -0.17
N ILE A 36 7.81 -4.04 -0.31
CA ILE A 36 7.14 -2.76 -0.49
C ILE A 36 6.34 -2.76 -1.79
N ASP A 37 6.84 -3.40 -2.84
CA ASP A 37 6.15 -3.52 -4.10
C ASP A 37 4.82 -4.26 -3.93
N LEU A 38 4.80 -5.34 -3.14
CA LEU A 38 3.56 -6.06 -2.85
C LEU A 38 2.55 -5.17 -2.13
N LEU A 39 3.01 -4.36 -1.19
CA LEU A 39 2.13 -3.42 -0.50
C LEU A 39 1.56 -2.37 -1.45
N LEU A 40 2.37 -1.91 -2.40
CA LEU A 40 1.96 -0.87 -3.35
C LEU A 40 0.94 -1.38 -4.35
N ILE A 41 1.06 -2.65 -4.78
CA ILE A 41 0.15 -3.19 -5.79
C ILE A 41 -1.10 -3.82 -5.20
N ALA A 42 -1.15 -4.03 -3.89
CA ALA A 42 -2.35 -4.55 -3.23
C ALA A 42 -3.49 -3.54 -3.38
N MET A 43 -4.70 -4.06 -3.54
CA MET A 43 -5.88 -3.22 -3.70
C MET A 43 -6.14 -2.43 -2.41
N HIS A 44 -6.31 -1.12 -2.53
CA HIS A 44 -6.59 -0.29 -1.37
C HIS A 44 -8.10 -0.13 -1.12
N HIS A 45 -8.91 -0.77 -1.96
CA HIS A 45 -10.36 -0.88 -1.76
C HIS A 45 -10.84 -2.17 -2.44
N ASP A 46 -12.02 -2.63 -2.06
CA ASP A 46 -12.60 -3.81 -2.69
C ASP A 46 -12.88 -3.53 -4.16
N LYS A 47 -12.60 -4.50 -5.02
CA LYS A 47 -12.75 -4.30 -6.44
C LYS A 47 -13.26 -5.58 -7.10
N LYS A 48 -14.25 -5.42 -7.97
CA LYS A 48 -14.70 -6.53 -8.81
C LYS A 48 -13.84 -6.59 -10.07
N MET A 49 -13.41 -7.76 -10.42
CA MET A 49 -12.60 -7.99 -11.61
C MET A 49 -13.19 -9.12 -12.42
N LEU A 50 -13.03 -9.02 -13.73
CA LEU A 50 -13.43 -10.10 -14.64
C LEU A 50 -12.19 -10.93 -14.94
N ILE A 51 -12.23 -12.19 -14.53
CA ILE A 51 -11.12 -13.12 -14.74
C ILE A 51 -11.72 -14.38 -15.36
N ASP A 52 -11.29 -14.72 -16.58
CA ASP A 52 -11.76 -15.88 -17.32
C ASP A 52 -13.29 -15.95 -17.36
N ASP A 53 -13.92 -14.82 -17.70
CA ASP A 53 -15.37 -14.70 -17.86
C ASP A 53 -16.15 -14.88 -16.55
N GLU A 54 -15.47 -14.84 -15.41
CA GLU A 54 -16.12 -14.86 -14.10
C GLU A 54 -15.84 -13.57 -13.34
N VAL A 55 -16.86 -13.09 -12.65
CA VAL A 55 -16.70 -11.93 -11.80
C VAL A 55 -16.14 -12.36 -10.46
N VAL A 56 -14.97 -11.84 -10.11
CA VAL A 56 -14.29 -12.17 -8.87
C VAL A 56 -14.15 -10.90 -8.04
N MET A 57 -14.49 -10.98 -6.75
CA MET A 57 -14.32 -9.87 -5.83
C MET A 57 -12.93 -9.97 -5.20
N ILE A 58 -12.11 -8.95 -5.43
CA ILE A 58 -10.78 -8.84 -4.82
C ILE A 58 -10.92 -7.87 -3.66
N GLN A 59 -10.65 -8.37 -2.46
CA GLN A 59 -10.81 -7.57 -1.25
C GLN A 59 -9.62 -6.64 -1.04
N ARG A 60 -9.84 -5.59 -0.27
CA ARG A 60 -8.79 -4.66 0.15
C ARG A 60 -7.63 -5.43 0.77
N GLY A 61 -6.41 -5.07 0.38
CA GLY A 61 -5.20 -5.74 0.86
C GLY A 61 -4.85 -7.01 0.10
N SER A 62 -5.62 -7.34 -0.94
CA SER A 62 -5.38 -8.52 -1.76
C SER A 62 -5.17 -8.13 -3.21
N PHE A 63 -4.60 -9.03 -3.97
CA PHE A 63 -4.48 -8.85 -5.42
C PHE A 63 -4.24 -10.20 -6.08
N MET A 64 -4.64 -10.31 -7.34
CA MET A 64 -4.46 -11.51 -8.13
C MET A 64 -3.24 -11.37 -9.01
N THR A 65 -2.34 -12.34 -8.96
CA THR A 65 -1.12 -12.33 -9.76
C THR A 65 -0.71 -13.75 -10.11
N SER A 66 0.51 -13.94 -10.59
CA SER A 66 1.08 -15.26 -10.83
C SER A 66 2.55 -15.22 -10.51
N ILE A 67 3.11 -16.40 -10.26
CA ILE A 67 4.55 -16.51 -9.98
C ILE A 67 5.37 -15.99 -11.16
N VAL A 68 4.90 -16.26 -12.39
CA VAL A 68 5.58 -15.80 -13.59
C VAL A 68 5.59 -14.27 -13.66
N LYS A 69 4.46 -13.65 -13.37
CA LYS A 69 4.36 -12.18 -13.40
C LYS A 69 5.26 -11.54 -12.36
N LEU A 70 5.32 -12.11 -11.15
CA LEU A 70 6.18 -11.57 -10.11
C LEU A 70 7.65 -11.78 -10.45
N ALA A 71 8.01 -12.95 -11.00
CA ALA A 71 9.37 -13.21 -11.41
C ALA A 71 9.83 -12.20 -12.46
N ASP A 72 8.97 -11.93 -13.43
CA ASP A 72 9.24 -10.99 -14.50
C ASP A 72 9.38 -9.57 -13.96
N ARG A 73 8.46 -9.19 -13.07
CA ARG A 73 8.42 -7.86 -12.48
C ARG A 73 9.66 -7.56 -11.64
N TRP A 74 10.11 -8.56 -10.85
CA TRP A 74 11.23 -8.37 -9.93
C TRP A 74 12.58 -8.74 -10.54
N GLY A 75 12.58 -9.39 -11.71
CA GLY A 75 13.82 -9.88 -12.32
C GLY A 75 14.38 -11.08 -11.58
N TRP A 76 13.51 -11.93 -11.02
CA TRP A 76 13.89 -13.10 -10.25
C TRP A 76 13.54 -14.38 -11.01
N SER A 77 14.13 -15.50 -10.57
CA SER A 77 13.68 -16.81 -11.02
C SER A 77 12.37 -17.16 -10.33
N ARG A 78 11.60 -18.07 -10.95
CA ARG A 78 10.35 -18.53 -10.37
C ARG A 78 10.57 -19.17 -9.00
N ASN A 79 11.63 -19.97 -8.87
CA ASN A 79 11.94 -20.62 -7.61
C ASN A 79 12.22 -19.61 -6.51
N LYS A 80 12.91 -18.53 -6.86
CA LYS A 80 13.19 -17.48 -5.87
C LYS A 80 11.91 -16.81 -5.40
N VAL A 81 10.98 -16.55 -6.32
CA VAL A 81 9.67 -15.96 -5.96
C VAL A 81 8.92 -16.89 -5.01
N VAL A 82 8.84 -18.17 -5.35
CA VAL A 82 8.11 -19.14 -4.52
C VAL A 82 8.71 -19.20 -3.12
N ARG A 83 10.02 -19.31 -3.02
CA ARG A 83 10.66 -19.37 -1.72
C ARG A 83 10.46 -18.11 -0.91
N TYR A 84 10.51 -16.96 -1.57
CA TYR A 84 10.28 -15.68 -0.90
C TYR A 84 8.86 -15.59 -0.35
N LEU A 85 7.87 -15.94 -1.18
CA LEU A 85 6.48 -15.93 -0.73
C LEU A 85 6.23 -16.92 0.41
N ASP A 86 6.88 -18.08 0.36
CA ASP A 86 6.76 -19.07 1.43
C ASP A 86 7.33 -18.52 2.75
N ILE A 87 8.44 -17.80 2.69
CA ILE A 87 9.01 -17.17 3.87
C ILE A 87 8.05 -16.13 4.45
N LEU A 88 7.51 -15.27 3.60
CA LEU A 88 6.58 -14.23 4.06
C LEU A 88 5.31 -14.86 4.65
N GLU A 89 4.85 -15.95 4.06
CA GLU A 89 3.67 -16.63 4.58
C GLU A 89 3.95 -17.29 5.92
N SER A 90 5.12 -17.90 6.06
CA SER A 90 5.49 -18.54 7.34
C SER A 90 5.68 -17.51 8.46
N GLU A 91 6.04 -16.29 8.11
CA GLU A 91 6.19 -15.20 9.09
C GLU A 91 4.89 -14.43 9.27
N HIS A 92 3.77 -14.93 8.71
CA HIS A 92 2.45 -14.34 8.85
C HIS A 92 2.35 -12.92 8.31
N MET A 93 3.13 -12.62 7.28
CA MET A 93 3.10 -11.30 6.64
C MET A 93 2.10 -11.26 5.51
N LEU A 94 1.87 -12.41 4.86
CA LEU A 94 0.86 -12.52 3.81
C LEU A 94 0.32 -13.94 3.75
N ASN A 95 -0.77 -14.11 3.02
CA ASN A 95 -1.32 -15.43 2.72
C ASN A 95 -1.42 -15.57 1.21
N THR A 96 -1.18 -16.78 0.72
CA THR A 96 -1.31 -17.07 -0.70
C THR A 96 -2.38 -18.14 -0.89
N LYS A 97 -3.16 -17.99 -1.96
CA LYS A 97 -4.14 -18.99 -2.34
C LYS A 97 -4.01 -19.22 -3.84
N ARG A 98 -3.60 -20.42 -4.20
CA ARG A 98 -3.46 -20.77 -5.62
C ARG A 98 -4.79 -21.21 -6.16
N THR A 99 -5.15 -20.68 -7.31
CA THR A 99 -6.37 -21.03 -8.00
C THR A 99 -6.04 -21.31 -9.46
N PRO A 100 -6.94 -21.97 -10.20
CA PRO A 100 -6.71 -22.16 -11.63
C PRO A 100 -6.53 -20.85 -12.39
N LYS A 101 -7.03 -19.75 -11.83
CA LYS A 101 -6.97 -18.43 -12.47
C LYS A 101 -5.73 -17.65 -12.10
N GLY A 102 -4.93 -18.12 -11.15
CA GLY A 102 -3.74 -17.43 -10.70
C GLY A 102 -3.56 -17.59 -9.21
N THR A 103 -2.70 -16.75 -8.65
CA THR A 103 -2.41 -16.76 -7.21
C THR A 103 -2.99 -15.51 -6.58
N LEU A 104 -3.86 -15.70 -5.60
CA LEU A 104 -4.40 -14.59 -4.81
C LEU A 104 -3.48 -14.37 -3.62
N ILE A 105 -2.95 -13.18 -3.50
CA ILE A 105 -2.08 -12.79 -2.39
C ILE A 105 -2.83 -11.81 -1.52
N THR A 106 -2.88 -12.07 -0.21
CA THR A 106 -3.54 -11.21 0.77
C THR A 106 -2.52 -10.77 1.80
N ILE A 107 -2.36 -9.47 1.95
CA ILE A 107 -1.43 -8.90 2.93
C ILE A 107 -2.10 -8.96 4.30
N VAL A 108 -1.47 -9.65 5.23
CA VAL A 108 -1.95 -9.72 6.61
C VAL A 108 -1.75 -8.35 7.25
N LYS A 109 -2.75 -7.86 7.97
CA LYS A 109 -2.69 -6.54 8.64
C LYS A 109 -2.49 -5.38 7.67
N TYR A 110 -3.03 -5.51 6.46
CA TYR A 110 -2.92 -4.44 5.49
C TYR A 110 -3.46 -3.11 6.05
N ASP A 111 -4.53 -3.16 6.81
CA ASP A 111 -5.14 -1.97 7.38
C ASP A 111 -4.21 -1.24 8.35
N ASP A 112 -3.35 -1.98 9.05
CA ASP A 112 -2.39 -1.37 9.95
C ASP A 112 -1.42 -0.46 9.22
N TYR A 113 -1.16 -0.73 7.95
CA TYR A 113 -0.29 0.11 7.14
C TYR A 113 -1.00 1.31 6.54
N GLN A 114 -2.35 1.32 6.53
CA GLN A 114 -3.12 2.32 5.80
C GLN A 114 -4.05 3.18 6.67
N LEU A 115 -4.60 2.62 7.74
CA LEU A 115 -5.66 3.28 8.49
C LEU A 115 -5.22 4.56 9.19
N SER A 116 -4.02 4.60 9.71
CA SER A 116 -3.55 5.78 10.44
C SER A 116 -3.46 7.00 9.53
N ASP A 117 -3.31 6.77 8.25
CA ASP A 117 -3.23 7.84 7.27
C ASP A 117 -4.56 8.60 7.16
N MET A 118 -5.65 7.86 7.16
CA MET A 118 -6.98 8.46 7.00
C MET A 118 -7.35 9.34 8.19
N SER A 119 -6.98 8.90 9.39
CA SER A 119 -7.28 9.67 10.60
C SER A 119 -6.60 11.03 10.57
N CYS A 120 -5.35 11.05 10.18
CA CYS A 120 -4.59 12.29 10.14
C CYS A 120 -5.16 13.30 9.16
N GLU A 121 -5.58 12.81 8.01
CA GLU A 121 -6.11 13.71 6.99
C GLU A 121 -7.40 14.39 7.43
N ALA A 122 -8.28 13.63 8.04
CA ALA A 122 -9.55 14.18 8.51
C ALA A 122 -9.34 15.27 9.56
N THR A 123 -8.41 15.04 10.47
CA THR A 123 -8.12 16.00 11.53
C THR A 123 -7.58 17.31 10.95
N ASN A 124 -6.68 17.20 9.99
CA ASN A 124 -6.06 18.37 9.39
C ASN A 124 -7.07 19.22 8.65
N GLU A 125 -7.97 18.60 7.94
CA GLU A 125 -8.98 19.33 7.19
C GLU A 125 -9.91 20.12 8.11
N SER A 126 -10.32 19.50 9.20
CA SER A 126 -11.18 20.20 10.15
C SER A 126 -10.52 21.44 10.74
N ALA A 127 -9.26 21.30 11.11
CA ALA A 127 -8.53 22.41 11.70
C ALA A 127 -8.39 23.56 10.70
N TYR A 128 -8.15 23.24 9.46
CA TYR A 128 -7.98 24.22 8.41
C TYR A 128 -9.23 25.07 8.22
N GLU A 129 -10.36 24.43 8.13
CA GLU A 129 -11.62 25.14 7.89
C GLU A 129 -11.95 26.10 9.01
N SER A 130 -11.76 25.66 10.24
CA SER A 130 -12.03 26.51 11.39
C SER A 130 -11.20 27.79 11.38
N THR A 131 -9.92 27.63 11.07
CA THR A 131 -9.01 28.78 11.07
C THR A 131 -9.41 29.79 10.00
N ASN A 132 -9.76 29.33 8.84
CA ASN A 132 -10.11 30.22 7.74
C ASN A 132 -11.33 31.05 8.04
N GLU A 133 -12.35 30.42 8.59
CA GLU A 133 -13.58 31.12 8.92
C GLU A 133 -13.34 32.23 9.93
N THR A 134 -12.58 31.91 10.96
CA THR A 134 -12.30 32.90 12.00
C THR A 134 -11.55 34.10 11.44
N SER A 135 -10.60 33.85 10.58
CA SER A 135 -9.82 34.93 9.97
C SER A 135 -10.68 35.85 9.13
N ASN A 136 -11.57 35.28 8.37
CA ASN A 136 -12.40 36.07 7.48
C ASN A 136 -13.34 37.00 8.25
N GLU A 137 -13.93 36.47 9.31
CA GLU A 137 -14.84 37.28 10.12
C GLU A 137 -14.12 38.45 10.75
N SER A 138 -12.93 38.20 11.27
CA SER A 138 -12.18 39.27 11.90
C SER A 138 -11.84 40.37 10.90
N THR A 139 -11.42 40.00 9.74
CA THR A 139 -11.04 40.94 8.71
C THR A 139 -12.21 41.80 8.27
N ASN A 140 -13.35 41.18 8.10
CA ASN A 140 -14.55 41.90 7.66
C ASN A 140 -14.99 42.93 8.71
N GLY A 141 -14.96 42.54 9.95
CA GLY A 141 -15.35 43.44 11.01
C GLY A 141 -14.45 44.68 11.11
N ALA A 142 -13.15 44.47 10.91
CA ALA A 142 -12.23 45.58 10.94
C ALA A 142 -12.41 46.55 9.78
N THR A 143 -12.82 46.04 8.65
CA THR A 143 -12.93 46.83 7.44
C THR A 143 -14.13 47.78 7.48
N ASP A 144 -15.16 47.38 8.16
CA ASP A 144 -16.41 48.15 8.16
C ASP A 144 -16.28 49.48 8.87
N GLU A 145 -15.37 49.61 9.78
CA GLU A 145 -15.16 50.88 10.45
C GLU A 145 -14.32 51.84 9.60
#